data_61ff522bc6b62dc69d279651d3c6e2c1
#
_entry.id   61ff522bc6b62dc69d279651d3c6e2c1
#
_cell.length_a   1.000
_cell.length_b   1.000
_cell.length_c   1.000
_cell.angle_alpha   90.00
_cell.angle_beta   90.00
_cell.angle_gamma   90.00
#
_symmetry.space_group_name_H-M   'P 1'
#
loop_
_entity.id
_entity.type
_entity.pdbx_description
1 polymer ?
#
loop_
_entity_poly.entity_id
_entity_poly.type
_entity_poly.pdbx_seq_one_letter_code
_entity_poly.pdbx_strand_id
1 'polypeptide(L)'
;MEKIMSQESGSELDVERIKRDFPVLHSENNKMPLVYLDSGASSQMPQSVIDRINHYHQNEHANIHRGVYTLSEQATASYENSRSIVAKFLNVADSSQVIFTKGTTHAINLVAHAFGRAFIGEGDEILISHMEHHSNIVPWQQLCEETGAILKVIPITDEGELDFDQYEQLLSDRTKIVAVTH
;
A
#
# COMPACT_ATOMS: atom_id res chain seq x y z
N MET A 1 28.73 -29.27 -16.53
CA MET A 1 28.18 -27.91 -16.32
C MET A 1 27.66 -27.87 -14.90
N GLU A 2 28.52 -27.44 -13.98
CA GLU A 2 28.20 -27.34 -12.55
C GLU A 2 27.33 -26.12 -12.27
N LYS A 3 26.27 -26.38 -11.52
CA LYS A 3 25.34 -25.37 -11.01
C LYS A 3 26.07 -24.59 -9.91
N ILE A 4 26.42 -23.36 -10.18
CA ILE A 4 26.84 -22.41 -9.16
C ILE A 4 25.56 -21.99 -8.41
N MET A 5 25.27 -22.67 -7.32
CA MET A 5 24.37 -22.18 -6.29
C MET A 5 25.17 -21.19 -5.43
N SER A 6 25.03 -19.90 -5.73
CA SER A 6 25.45 -18.86 -4.80
C SER A 6 24.53 -18.93 -3.57
N GLN A 7 25.07 -19.45 -2.47
CA GLN A 7 24.49 -19.26 -1.15
C GLN A 7 24.66 -17.78 -0.80
N GLU A 8 23.60 -16.99 -1.01
CA GLU A 8 23.45 -15.76 -0.26
C GLU A 8 23.25 -16.14 1.20
N SER A 9 24.26 -15.91 2.02
CA SER A 9 24.14 -15.95 3.47
C SER A 9 23.26 -14.79 3.91
N GLY A 10 21.96 -14.96 3.81
CA GLY A 10 20.99 -14.07 4.42
C GLY A 10 21.27 -14.06 5.92
N SER A 11 21.69 -12.93 6.48
CA SER A 11 21.79 -12.77 7.93
C SER A 11 20.43 -13.09 8.52
N GLU A 12 20.39 -14.04 9.45
CA GLU A 12 19.18 -14.40 10.17
C GLU A 12 18.53 -13.13 10.75
N LEU A 13 17.22 -12.96 10.56
CA LEU A 13 16.47 -11.79 11.00
C LEU A 13 16.49 -11.72 12.53
N ASP A 14 17.15 -10.70 13.10
CA ASP A 14 17.19 -10.49 14.56
C ASP A 14 15.82 -9.93 15.05
N VAL A 15 14.88 -10.84 15.26
CA VAL A 15 13.52 -10.54 15.68
C VAL A 15 13.50 -9.83 17.03
N GLU A 16 14.34 -10.23 17.98
CA GLU A 16 14.37 -9.61 19.32
C GLU A 16 14.92 -8.19 19.27
N ARG A 17 15.87 -7.90 18.39
CA ARG A 17 16.32 -6.52 18.15
C ARG A 17 15.20 -5.67 17.56
N ILE A 18 14.48 -6.18 16.55
CA ILE A 18 13.38 -5.45 15.89
C ILE A 18 12.24 -5.21 16.87
N LYS A 19 11.85 -6.19 17.68
CA LYS A 19 10.79 -6.05 18.68
C LYS A 19 11.06 -4.91 19.67
N ARG A 20 12.33 -4.63 20.01
CA ARG A 20 12.69 -3.52 20.91
C ARG A 20 12.28 -2.14 20.38
N ASP A 21 12.14 -2.01 19.06
CA ASP A 21 11.71 -0.74 18.46
C ASP A 21 10.20 -0.47 18.62
N PHE A 22 9.42 -1.46 19.05
CA PHE A 22 7.97 -1.37 19.18
C PHE A 22 7.51 -1.40 20.64
N PRO A 23 7.22 -0.24 21.27
CA PRO A 23 6.92 -0.17 22.70
C PRO A 23 5.78 -1.05 23.16
N VAL A 24 4.72 -1.15 22.35
CA VAL A 24 3.54 -1.95 22.70
C VAL A 24 3.85 -3.43 22.87
N LEU A 25 4.87 -3.97 22.18
CA LEU A 25 5.24 -5.38 22.26
C LEU A 25 5.97 -5.74 23.56
N HIS A 26 6.34 -4.72 24.36
CA HIS A 26 6.88 -4.91 25.71
C HIS A 26 5.80 -4.89 26.80
N SER A 27 4.54 -4.69 26.43
CA SER A 27 3.43 -4.74 27.37
C SER A 27 3.06 -6.18 27.72
N GLU A 28 2.48 -6.35 28.92
CA GLU A 28 1.94 -7.62 29.37
C GLU A 28 0.40 -7.61 29.28
N ASN A 29 -0.15 -8.68 28.76
CA ASN A 29 -1.58 -8.92 28.80
C ASN A 29 -1.86 -10.09 29.76
N ASN A 30 -2.62 -9.85 30.84
CA ASN A 30 -2.90 -10.84 31.86
C ASN A 30 -1.64 -11.53 32.44
N LYS A 31 -0.58 -10.76 32.68
CA LYS A 31 0.75 -11.25 33.17
C LYS A 31 1.49 -12.17 32.19
N MET A 32 1.09 -12.18 30.94
CA MET A 32 1.78 -12.89 29.86
C MET A 32 2.32 -11.86 28.85
N PRO A 33 3.48 -12.14 28.21
CA PRO A 33 3.97 -11.30 27.12
C PRO A 33 2.90 -11.14 26.04
N LEU A 34 2.77 -9.93 25.49
CA LEU A 34 1.85 -9.67 24.39
C LEU A 34 2.30 -10.42 23.13
N VAL A 35 1.38 -11.22 22.58
CA VAL A 35 1.49 -11.78 21.23
C VAL A 35 0.49 -11.06 20.34
N TYR A 36 0.99 -10.27 19.36
CA TYR A 36 0.16 -9.50 18.45
C TYR A 36 0.21 -10.09 17.04
N LEU A 37 -0.90 -10.61 16.54
CA LEU A 37 -1.01 -11.32 15.25
C LEU A 37 -1.98 -10.63 14.27
N ASP A 38 -2.35 -9.37 14.54
CA ASP A 38 -3.36 -8.63 13.75
C ASP A 38 -2.76 -7.45 12.97
N SER A 39 -1.51 -7.58 12.54
CA SER A 39 -0.84 -6.53 11.74
C SER A 39 -1.51 -6.27 10.40
N GLY A 40 -2.27 -7.23 9.87
CA GLY A 40 -3.07 -7.06 8.66
C GLY A 40 -4.18 -6.03 8.80
N ALA A 41 -4.78 -5.93 9.98
CA ALA A 41 -5.79 -4.92 10.29
C ALA A 41 -5.15 -3.59 10.74
N SER A 42 -4.12 -3.65 11.59
CA SER A 42 -3.43 -2.46 12.10
C SER A 42 -2.02 -2.80 12.55
N SER A 43 -1.01 -2.25 11.88
CA SER A 43 0.38 -2.41 12.27
C SER A 43 0.72 -1.61 13.51
N GLN A 44 1.57 -2.17 14.38
CA GLN A 44 2.11 -1.43 15.51
C GLN A 44 3.11 -0.37 15.06
N MET A 45 3.22 0.69 15.82
CA MET A 45 4.06 1.84 15.48
C MET A 45 5.41 1.76 16.21
N PRO A 46 6.54 1.84 15.50
CA PRO A 46 7.85 1.88 16.15
C PRO A 46 8.08 3.22 16.88
N GLN A 47 8.91 3.21 17.91
CA GLN A 47 9.21 4.39 18.75
C GLN A 47 9.69 5.58 17.91
N SER A 48 10.52 5.34 16.91
CA SER A 48 11.03 6.39 16.02
C SER A 48 9.92 7.17 15.30
N VAL A 49 8.82 6.48 14.91
CA VAL A 49 7.66 7.12 14.28
C VAL A 49 6.84 7.89 15.31
N ILE A 50 6.65 7.34 16.52
CA ILE A 50 5.96 8.02 17.62
C ILE A 50 6.68 9.32 17.96
N ASP A 51 8.01 9.26 18.12
CA ASP A 51 8.84 10.41 18.43
C ASP A 51 8.81 11.46 17.32
N ARG A 52 8.83 11.02 16.05
CA ARG A 52 8.73 11.92 14.89
C ARG A 52 7.40 12.66 14.84
N ILE A 53 6.29 11.97 15.12
CA ILE A 53 4.95 12.57 15.18
C ILE A 53 4.90 13.59 16.32
N ASN A 54 5.38 13.24 17.51
CA ASN A 54 5.42 14.13 18.65
C ASN A 54 6.27 15.38 18.36
N HIS A 55 7.47 15.19 17.78
CA HIS A 55 8.36 16.30 17.41
C HIS A 55 7.69 17.26 16.41
N TYR A 56 7.01 16.70 15.40
CA TYR A 56 6.28 17.49 14.40
C TYR A 56 5.21 18.37 15.07
N HIS A 57 4.36 17.79 15.90
CA HIS A 57 3.30 18.56 16.57
C HIS A 57 3.81 19.58 17.57
N GLN A 58 4.92 19.31 18.23
CA GLN A 58 5.51 20.22 19.21
C GLN A 58 6.30 21.37 18.57
N ASN A 59 6.90 21.18 17.39
CA ASN A 59 7.92 22.08 16.89
C ASN A 59 7.72 22.52 15.42
N GLU A 60 7.01 21.75 14.58
CA GLU A 60 7.03 21.95 13.13
C GLU A 60 5.63 22.10 12.51
N HIS A 61 4.57 21.95 13.30
CA HIS A 61 3.21 21.92 12.75
C HIS A 61 2.82 23.25 12.11
N ALA A 62 2.66 23.26 10.79
CA ALA A 62 2.20 24.41 10.02
C ALA A 62 1.44 23.98 8.77
N ASN A 63 0.71 24.92 8.16
CA ASN A 63 0.12 24.71 6.86
C ASN A 63 1.22 24.60 5.79
N ILE A 64 1.14 23.55 4.95
CA ILE A 64 2.11 23.30 3.88
C ILE A 64 1.68 23.99 2.56
N HIS A 65 2.66 24.28 1.67
CA HIS A 65 2.53 24.82 0.31
C HIS A 65 2.05 26.26 0.15
N ARG A 66 1.37 26.86 1.13
CA ARG A 66 0.73 28.20 0.96
C ARG A 66 1.20 29.26 1.93
N GLY A 67 1.95 28.90 2.96
CA GLY A 67 2.49 29.87 3.92
C GLY A 67 3.80 30.46 3.43
N VAL A 68 3.97 31.79 3.66
CA VAL A 68 5.17 32.56 3.33
C VAL A 68 6.01 32.88 4.59
N TYR A 69 5.91 32.04 5.62
CA TYR A 69 6.65 32.18 6.87
C TYR A 69 7.48 30.92 7.14
N THR A 70 8.58 31.10 7.85
CA THR A 70 9.62 30.08 8.04
C THR A 70 9.10 28.70 8.46
N LEU A 71 8.16 28.64 9.40
CA LEU A 71 7.61 27.35 9.87
C LEU A 71 6.86 26.61 8.76
N SER A 72 6.09 27.32 7.92
CA SER A 72 5.39 26.74 6.78
C SER A 72 6.36 26.25 5.70
N GLU A 73 7.42 26.99 5.44
CA GLU A 73 8.46 26.59 4.49
C GLU A 73 9.18 25.32 4.95
N GLN A 74 9.54 25.24 6.22
CA GLN A 74 10.15 24.07 6.84
C GLN A 74 9.23 22.85 6.80
N ALA A 75 7.94 23.01 7.16
CA ALA A 75 6.96 21.95 7.11
C ALA A 75 6.75 21.44 5.66
N THR A 76 6.72 22.37 4.69
CA THR A 76 6.63 22.02 3.26
C THR A 76 7.85 21.24 2.80
N ALA A 77 9.05 21.70 3.15
CA ALA A 77 10.30 21.02 2.80
C ALA A 77 10.36 19.60 3.41
N SER A 78 9.94 19.42 4.65
CA SER A 78 9.87 18.12 5.31
C SER A 78 8.88 17.19 4.63
N TYR A 79 7.72 17.69 4.23
CA TYR A 79 6.70 16.92 3.51
C TYR A 79 7.21 16.45 2.13
N GLU A 80 7.79 17.35 1.33
CA GLU A 80 8.31 17.02 0.01
C GLU A 80 9.55 16.11 0.08
N ASN A 81 10.38 16.25 1.11
CA ASN A 81 11.47 15.32 1.36
C ASN A 81 10.95 13.90 1.66
N SER A 82 9.89 13.78 2.47
CA SER A 82 9.25 12.48 2.73
C SER A 82 8.72 11.84 1.44
N ARG A 83 8.11 12.63 0.56
CA ARG A 83 7.66 12.17 -0.76
C ARG A 83 8.83 11.66 -1.61
N SER A 84 9.94 12.38 -1.62
CA SER A 84 11.15 12.00 -2.35
C SER A 84 11.79 10.71 -1.81
N ILE A 85 11.78 10.51 -0.49
CA ILE A 85 12.25 9.27 0.15
C ILE A 85 11.39 8.08 -0.30
N VAL A 86 10.06 8.22 -0.28
CA VAL A 86 9.14 7.16 -0.73
C VAL A 86 9.31 6.88 -2.22
N ALA A 87 9.44 7.92 -3.05
CA ALA A 87 9.69 7.76 -4.49
C ALA A 87 10.96 6.94 -4.75
N LYS A 88 12.05 7.26 -4.04
CA LYS A 88 13.31 6.52 -4.14
C LYS A 88 13.17 5.06 -3.68
N PHE A 89 12.44 4.82 -2.58
CA PHE A 89 12.21 3.47 -2.06
C PHE A 89 11.42 2.62 -3.07
N LEU A 90 10.42 3.21 -3.72
CA LEU A 90 9.59 2.55 -4.74
C LEU A 90 10.24 2.52 -6.14
N ASN A 91 11.47 3.05 -6.28
CA ASN A 91 12.16 3.19 -7.56
C ASN A 91 11.34 3.97 -8.61
N VAL A 92 10.65 5.02 -8.18
CA VAL A 92 9.86 5.92 -9.02
C VAL A 92 10.73 7.09 -9.44
N ALA A 93 10.69 7.45 -10.72
CA ALA A 93 11.59 8.45 -11.30
C ALA A 93 11.32 9.89 -10.80
N ASP A 94 10.06 10.22 -10.51
CA ASP A 94 9.64 11.56 -10.10
C ASP A 94 8.76 11.48 -8.85
N SER A 95 9.07 12.27 -7.83
CA SER A 95 8.29 12.32 -6.58
C SER A 95 6.85 12.79 -6.78
N SER A 96 6.54 13.51 -7.87
CA SER A 96 5.17 13.89 -8.23
C SER A 96 4.25 12.67 -8.51
N GLN A 97 4.83 11.51 -8.82
CA GLN A 97 4.11 10.25 -9.00
C GLN A 97 3.70 9.60 -7.68
N VAL A 98 4.16 10.12 -6.54
CA VAL A 98 3.79 9.63 -5.21
C VAL A 98 2.67 10.48 -4.63
N ILE A 99 1.54 9.88 -4.36
CA ILE A 99 0.37 10.54 -3.78
C ILE A 99 0.08 9.92 -2.41
N PHE A 100 0.19 10.72 -1.35
CA PHE A 100 -0.19 10.28 -0.01
C PHE A 100 -1.70 10.29 0.17
N THR A 101 -2.24 9.19 0.67
CA THR A 101 -3.66 9.00 0.94
C THR A 101 -3.89 8.61 2.40
N LYS A 102 -5.15 8.56 2.84
CA LYS A 102 -5.51 8.16 4.21
C LYS A 102 -5.43 6.64 4.44
N GLY A 103 -5.13 5.86 3.40
CA GLY A 103 -5.04 4.41 3.44
C GLY A 103 -5.44 3.79 2.10
N THR A 104 -5.32 2.46 2.00
CA THR A 104 -5.55 1.68 0.78
C THR A 104 -6.95 1.90 0.20
N THR A 105 -7.98 1.88 1.03
CA THR A 105 -9.36 2.15 0.58
C THR A 105 -9.47 3.50 -0.14
N HIS A 106 -8.86 4.56 0.42
CA HIS A 106 -8.87 5.87 -0.23
C HIS A 106 -8.07 5.86 -1.53
N ALA A 107 -6.92 5.18 -1.57
CA ALA A 107 -6.08 5.09 -2.76
C ALA A 107 -6.81 4.40 -3.92
N ILE A 108 -7.44 3.24 -3.66
CA ILE A 108 -8.18 2.50 -4.68
C ILE A 108 -9.38 3.32 -5.19
N ASN A 109 -10.16 3.93 -4.30
CA ASN A 109 -11.26 4.80 -4.69
C ASN A 109 -10.78 6.01 -5.51
N LEU A 110 -9.63 6.59 -5.17
CA LEU A 110 -9.03 7.68 -5.94
C LEU A 110 -8.70 7.24 -7.37
N VAL A 111 -8.10 6.06 -7.54
CA VAL A 111 -7.79 5.49 -8.86
C VAL A 111 -9.07 5.20 -9.63
N ALA A 112 -10.06 4.53 -9.03
CA ALA A 112 -11.33 4.24 -9.68
C ALA A 112 -12.05 5.52 -10.12
N HIS A 113 -12.07 6.54 -9.26
CA HIS A 113 -12.77 7.79 -9.52
C HIS A 113 -12.04 8.69 -10.54
N ALA A 114 -10.72 8.81 -10.45
CA ALA A 114 -9.95 9.69 -11.32
C ALA A 114 -9.57 9.00 -12.64
N PHE A 115 -8.77 7.94 -12.57
CA PHE A 115 -8.32 7.20 -13.75
C PHE A 115 -9.47 6.41 -14.38
N GLY A 116 -10.22 5.66 -13.58
CA GLY A 116 -11.29 4.80 -14.07
C GLY A 116 -12.32 5.57 -14.88
N ARG A 117 -12.89 6.64 -14.34
CA ARG A 117 -13.87 7.45 -15.07
C ARG A 117 -13.34 8.19 -16.28
N ALA A 118 -12.03 8.47 -16.32
CA ALA A 118 -11.42 9.16 -17.44
C ALA A 118 -11.06 8.25 -18.62
N PHE A 119 -10.75 6.96 -18.35
CA PHE A 119 -10.11 6.08 -19.34
C PHE A 119 -10.81 4.72 -19.51
N ILE A 120 -11.85 4.42 -18.74
CA ILE A 120 -12.57 3.13 -18.81
C ILE A 120 -14.01 3.38 -19.27
N GLY A 121 -14.44 2.68 -20.30
CA GLY A 121 -15.76 2.80 -20.91
C GLY A 121 -16.45 1.46 -21.12
N GLU A 122 -17.56 1.49 -21.86
CA GLU A 122 -18.37 0.33 -22.16
C GLU A 122 -17.57 -0.79 -22.83
N GLY A 123 -17.63 -1.99 -22.26
CA GLY A 123 -16.94 -3.18 -22.74
C GLY A 123 -15.46 -3.29 -22.39
N ASP A 124 -14.86 -2.27 -21.77
CA ASP A 124 -13.53 -2.40 -21.16
C ASP A 124 -13.57 -3.36 -19.96
N GLU A 125 -12.44 -3.92 -19.58
CA GLU A 125 -12.37 -4.99 -18.59
C GLU A 125 -11.48 -4.60 -17.41
N ILE A 126 -11.95 -4.93 -16.20
CA ILE A 126 -11.22 -4.81 -14.94
C ILE A 126 -11.10 -6.21 -14.35
N LEU A 127 -9.88 -6.66 -14.06
CA LEU A 127 -9.61 -7.94 -13.42
C LEU A 127 -9.26 -7.72 -11.94
N ILE A 128 -9.90 -8.51 -11.08
CA ILE A 128 -9.56 -8.61 -9.65
C ILE A 128 -9.35 -10.08 -9.29
N SER A 129 -8.71 -10.37 -8.16
CA SER A 129 -8.66 -11.75 -7.68
C SER A 129 -9.88 -12.10 -6.83
N HIS A 130 -10.14 -13.40 -6.65
CA HIS A 130 -11.21 -13.90 -5.77
C HIS A 130 -10.87 -13.68 -4.27
N MET A 131 -9.62 -13.38 -3.95
CA MET A 131 -9.14 -13.18 -2.57
C MET A 131 -9.15 -11.72 -2.12
N GLU A 132 -9.72 -10.80 -2.90
CA GLU A 132 -9.61 -9.39 -2.59
C GLU A 132 -10.43 -8.98 -1.36
N HIS A 133 -9.88 -8.03 -0.61
CA HIS A 133 -10.64 -7.30 0.41
C HIS A 133 -11.71 -6.42 -0.26
N HIS A 134 -12.84 -6.18 0.41
CA HIS A 134 -13.94 -5.36 -0.13
C HIS A 134 -13.49 -3.99 -0.65
N SER A 135 -12.47 -3.38 -0.07
CA SER A 135 -11.89 -2.11 -0.55
C SER A 135 -11.31 -2.20 -1.97
N ASN A 136 -10.96 -3.41 -2.44
CA ASN A 136 -10.46 -3.68 -3.79
C ASN A 136 -11.47 -4.48 -4.64
N ILE A 137 -12.72 -4.53 -4.24
CA ILE A 137 -13.83 -5.10 -5.01
C ILE A 137 -14.87 -4.03 -5.33
N VAL A 138 -15.44 -3.41 -4.29
CA VAL A 138 -16.59 -2.51 -4.40
C VAL A 138 -16.34 -1.29 -5.29
N PRO A 139 -15.18 -0.58 -5.22
CA PRO A 139 -14.92 0.54 -6.12
C PRO A 139 -14.95 0.15 -7.61
N TRP A 140 -14.46 -1.03 -7.92
CA TRP A 140 -14.46 -1.53 -9.31
C TRP A 140 -15.85 -1.96 -9.77
N GLN A 141 -16.66 -2.57 -8.90
CA GLN A 141 -18.06 -2.88 -9.19
C GLN A 141 -18.84 -1.59 -9.51
N GLN A 142 -18.70 -0.57 -8.67
CA GLN A 142 -19.36 0.73 -8.89
C GLN A 142 -18.90 1.38 -10.20
N LEU A 143 -17.59 1.35 -10.49
CA LEU A 143 -17.07 1.88 -11.75
C LEU A 143 -17.64 1.13 -12.96
N CYS A 144 -17.73 -0.19 -12.92
CA CYS A 144 -18.31 -1.00 -13.99
C CYS A 144 -19.80 -0.69 -14.19
N GLU A 145 -20.57 -0.51 -13.11
CA GLU A 145 -21.97 -0.11 -13.17
C GLU A 145 -22.15 1.28 -13.81
N GLU A 146 -21.24 2.22 -13.51
CA GLU A 146 -21.29 3.58 -14.04
C GLU A 146 -20.86 3.67 -15.51
N THR A 147 -19.89 2.89 -15.94
CA THR A 147 -19.22 3.01 -17.25
C THR A 147 -19.64 1.98 -18.29
N GLY A 148 -20.30 0.90 -17.85
CA GLY A 148 -20.58 -0.26 -18.71
C GLY A 148 -19.37 -1.18 -18.91
N ALA A 149 -18.31 -1.02 -18.12
CA ALA A 149 -17.17 -1.92 -18.12
C ALA A 149 -17.52 -3.27 -17.47
N ILE A 150 -16.70 -4.27 -17.69
CA ILE A 150 -16.91 -5.66 -17.25
C ILE A 150 -15.92 -6.01 -16.15
N LEU A 151 -16.42 -6.37 -14.97
CA LEU A 151 -15.58 -6.91 -13.90
C LEU A 151 -15.37 -8.41 -14.10
N LYS A 152 -14.11 -8.83 -14.20
CA LYS A 152 -13.69 -10.22 -14.26
C LYS A 152 -12.95 -10.62 -12.99
N VAL A 153 -13.16 -11.86 -12.55
CA VAL A 153 -12.55 -12.37 -11.31
C VAL A 153 -11.61 -13.52 -11.64
N ILE A 154 -10.36 -13.38 -11.24
CA ILE A 154 -9.35 -14.43 -11.34
C ILE A 154 -9.63 -15.46 -10.26
N PRO A 155 -9.90 -16.73 -10.59
CA PRO A 155 -10.19 -17.75 -9.59
C PRO A 155 -8.94 -18.12 -8.78
N ILE A 156 -9.16 -18.86 -7.70
CA ILE A 156 -8.12 -19.45 -6.86
C ILE A 156 -8.21 -20.97 -6.90
N THR A 157 -7.08 -21.63 -6.65
CA THR A 157 -7.01 -23.09 -6.49
C THR A 157 -7.50 -23.50 -5.10
N ASP A 158 -7.68 -24.80 -4.89
CA ASP A 158 -8.05 -25.36 -3.59
C ASP A 158 -6.96 -25.13 -2.52
N GLU A 159 -5.71 -24.91 -2.95
CA GLU A 159 -4.57 -24.58 -2.10
C GLU A 159 -4.53 -23.09 -1.69
N GLY A 160 -5.40 -22.25 -2.27
CA GLY A 160 -5.49 -20.82 -1.99
C GLY A 160 -4.51 -19.98 -2.80
N GLU A 161 -4.01 -20.48 -3.90
CA GLU A 161 -3.15 -19.75 -4.85
C GLU A 161 -3.97 -19.18 -6.00
N LEU A 162 -3.51 -18.10 -6.64
CA LEU A 162 -4.12 -17.59 -7.86
C LEU A 162 -3.97 -18.59 -9.01
N ASP A 163 -5.06 -18.85 -9.72
CA ASP A 163 -5.03 -19.65 -10.96
C ASP A 163 -4.45 -18.81 -12.10
N PHE A 164 -3.13 -18.92 -12.31
CA PHE A 164 -2.41 -18.16 -13.34
C PHE A 164 -2.81 -18.57 -14.76
N ASP A 165 -3.20 -19.82 -15.00
CA ASP A 165 -3.68 -20.27 -16.31
C ASP A 165 -4.99 -19.56 -16.66
N GLN A 166 -5.89 -19.44 -15.69
CA GLN A 166 -7.14 -18.68 -15.86
C GLN A 166 -6.88 -17.18 -15.96
N TYR A 167 -5.93 -16.64 -15.19
CA TYR A 167 -5.55 -15.24 -15.30
C TYR A 167 -5.11 -14.89 -16.74
N GLU A 168 -4.24 -15.69 -17.34
CA GLU A 168 -3.78 -15.47 -18.72
C GLU A 168 -4.93 -15.53 -19.73
N GLN A 169 -5.88 -16.44 -19.55
CA GLN A 169 -7.07 -16.56 -20.41
C GLN A 169 -8.05 -15.38 -20.23
N LEU A 170 -8.12 -14.78 -19.06
CA LEU A 170 -8.99 -13.64 -18.78
C LEU A 170 -8.44 -12.32 -19.34
N LEU A 171 -7.12 -12.21 -19.53
CA LEU A 171 -6.50 -11.04 -20.15
C LEU A 171 -6.92 -10.89 -21.60
N SER A 172 -7.21 -9.67 -22.00
CA SER A 172 -7.54 -9.31 -23.38
C SER A 172 -7.07 -7.89 -23.72
N ASP A 173 -7.16 -7.49 -24.96
CA ASP A 173 -6.88 -6.11 -25.41
C ASP A 173 -7.81 -5.07 -24.76
N ARG A 174 -8.92 -5.50 -24.19
CA ARG A 174 -9.87 -4.66 -23.44
C ARG A 174 -9.53 -4.54 -21.96
N THR A 175 -8.60 -5.32 -21.45
CA THR A 175 -8.19 -5.23 -20.05
C THR A 175 -7.47 -3.90 -19.79
N LYS A 176 -8.04 -3.06 -18.92
CA LYS A 176 -7.50 -1.73 -18.55
C LYS A 176 -6.86 -1.72 -17.18
N ILE A 177 -7.37 -2.53 -16.27
CA ILE A 177 -6.87 -2.62 -14.89
C ILE A 177 -6.81 -4.07 -14.47
N VAL A 178 -5.72 -4.42 -13.79
CA VAL A 178 -5.60 -5.61 -12.96
C VAL A 178 -5.33 -5.14 -11.53
N ALA A 179 -6.27 -5.38 -10.61
CA ALA A 179 -6.22 -4.91 -9.24
C ALA A 179 -6.21 -6.11 -8.28
N VAL A 180 -5.02 -6.44 -7.80
CA VAL A 180 -4.78 -7.61 -6.92
C VAL A 180 -3.97 -7.21 -5.70
N THR A 181 -4.19 -7.90 -4.59
CA THR A 181 -3.36 -7.80 -3.38
C THR A 181 -2.14 -8.70 -3.55
N HIS A 182 -0.97 -8.16 -3.16
CA HIS A 182 0.32 -8.88 -3.18
C HIS A 182 0.60 -9.50 -1.82
#